data_4c3974a0347f0487f02ab23b3a391d6f
#
_entry.id   4c3974a0347f0487f02ab23b3a391d6f
#
_cell.length_a   1.000
_cell.length_b   1.000
_cell.length_c   1.000
_cell.angle_alpha   90.00
_cell.angle_beta   90.00
_cell.angle_gamma   90.00
#
_symmetry.space_group_name_H-M   'P 1'
#
loop_
_entity.id
_entity.type
_entity.pdbx_description
1 polymer ?
#
loop_
_entity_poly.entity_id
_entity_poly.type
_entity_poly.pdbx_seq_one_letter_code
_entity_poly.pdbx_strand_id
1 'polypeptide(L)'
;LSEITDYDSKLIEELFIKYAKVNTRSDANSHTVPTTVGQVKLAKMVEKDLHDLGIADAKYEPENSYVIGSLPSNSDKDLSAIGFIAHLDTADYNAENIQPQVHPNYDGGEIVLNAEKQMVLSPKEFPLLKHYVGQRVITTDGTTLLGADDKAGVAAIFGALKYFLTHPDVEHGDVKVAFGPDEEIGRGAKRFPAKEFGTEFAYTLDNGQPGQIEAETFNASEAKIDIRGTAVHPGDAYGLMVNAVTLANEIMSALPKDEVPEKSRDHQGFILVTDMTATVGEAHLNLIIREFDTQKYRRNLALLHQIVDRINDQYDSPRVSLKINEQYQNIGDTVKQHPYIVNLALNVYHQLGITPSITPFRGGTDGNAITAKGIPTPNLFNGGDNFHGPYEYVSTEAMTKTAQVVSEIVQEHVREYGHRDESPVKLN
;
A
#
# COMPACT_ATOMS: atom_id res chain seq x y z
N LEU A 1 16.23 -9.05 23.72
CA LEU A 1 15.06 -9.21 22.86
C LEU A 1 13.86 -9.55 23.74
N SER A 2 12.74 -8.84 23.51
CA SER A 2 11.46 -9.13 24.16
C SER A 2 10.87 -10.44 23.63
N GLU A 3 10.20 -11.19 24.50
CA GLU A 3 9.43 -12.35 24.08
C GLU A 3 8.06 -11.90 23.54
N ILE A 4 7.45 -12.68 22.64
CA ILE A 4 6.13 -12.36 22.09
C ILE A 4 5.05 -12.30 23.20
N THR A 5 5.28 -13.00 24.31
CA THR A 5 4.42 -12.99 25.51
C THR A 5 4.43 -11.67 26.27
N ASP A 6 5.40 -10.78 26.01
CA ASP A 6 5.49 -9.45 26.63
C ASP A 6 4.48 -8.47 26.02
N TYR A 7 3.85 -8.87 24.92
CA TYR A 7 2.87 -8.05 24.18
C TYR A 7 1.45 -8.39 24.57
N ASP A 8 0.60 -7.39 24.65
CA ASP A 8 -0.82 -7.53 24.91
C ASP A 8 -1.59 -7.98 23.66
N SER A 9 -1.45 -9.25 23.31
CA SER A 9 -2.13 -9.86 22.15
C SER A 9 -3.65 -9.73 22.22
N LYS A 10 -4.21 -9.68 23.43
CA LYS A 10 -5.65 -9.50 23.63
C LYS A 10 -6.09 -8.09 23.23
N LEU A 11 -5.34 -7.07 23.66
CA LEU A 11 -5.60 -5.68 23.25
C LEU A 11 -5.53 -5.55 21.72
N ILE A 12 -4.51 -6.14 21.08
CA ILE A 12 -4.33 -6.09 19.61
C ILE A 12 -5.55 -6.71 18.92
N GLU A 13 -5.99 -7.91 19.34
CA GLU A 13 -7.17 -8.58 18.78
C GLU A 13 -8.45 -7.77 18.99
N GLU A 14 -8.68 -7.25 20.20
CA GLU A 14 -9.87 -6.45 20.53
C GLU A 14 -9.93 -5.16 19.72
N LEU A 15 -8.82 -4.44 19.56
CA LEU A 15 -8.73 -3.24 18.74
C LEU A 15 -8.96 -3.56 17.26
N PHE A 16 -8.30 -4.60 16.74
CA PHE A 16 -8.52 -5.02 15.37
C PHE A 16 -9.99 -5.33 15.09
N ILE A 17 -10.64 -6.16 15.90
CA ILE A 17 -12.06 -6.52 15.74
C ILE A 17 -12.96 -5.29 15.87
N LYS A 18 -12.66 -4.37 16.79
CA LYS A 18 -13.37 -3.11 16.96
C LYS A 18 -13.32 -2.25 15.71
N TYR A 19 -12.13 -2.11 15.12
CA TYR A 19 -11.89 -1.27 13.94
C TYR A 19 -12.43 -1.94 12.66
N ALA A 20 -12.28 -3.25 12.53
CA ALA A 20 -12.81 -4.01 11.39
C ALA A 20 -14.32 -3.80 11.20
N LYS A 21 -15.09 -3.69 12.28
CA LYS A 21 -16.56 -3.47 12.24
C LYS A 21 -16.98 -2.10 11.71
N VAL A 22 -16.07 -1.16 11.55
CA VAL A 22 -16.37 0.16 10.99
C VAL A 22 -16.21 0.10 9.47
N ASN A 23 -17.30 0.39 8.73
CA ASN A 23 -17.22 0.53 7.28
C ASN A 23 -16.42 1.79 6.94
N THR A 24 -15.24 1.60 6.39
CA THR A 24 -14.31 2.68 5.98
C THR A 24 -13.92 2.59 4.51
N ARG A 25 -14.69 1.85 3.69
CA ARG A 25 -14.46 1.77 2.25
C ARG A 25 -14.28 3.16 1.66
N SER A 26 -13.18 3.39 0.95
CA SER A 26 -12.93 4.63 0.23
C SER A 26 -13.80 4.73 -1.03
N ASP A 27 -14.07 5.95 -1.50
CA ASP A 27 -14.89 6.22 -2.69
C ASP A 27 -14.12 7.05 -3.70
N ALA A 28 -13.69 6.42 -4.79
CA ALA A 28 -12.95 7.07 -5.86
C ALA A 28 -13.74 8.19 -6.57
N ASN A 29 -15.08 8.18 -6.49
CA ASN A 29 -15.95 9.19 -7.09
C ASN A 29 -16.19 10.40 -6.17
N SER A 30 -15.88 10.30 -4.89
CA SER A 30 -15.99 11.41 -3.95
C SER A 30 -14.88 12.43 -4.15
N HIS A 31 -15.17 13.70 -3.86
CA HIS A 31 -14.20 14.81 -3.87
C HIS A 31 -13.89 15.34 -2.47
N THR A 32 -14.49 14.74 -1.42
CA THR A 32 -14.20 15.11 -0.03
C THR A 32 -12.90 14.49 0.48
N VAL A 33 -12.42 14.92 1.63
CA VAL A 33 -11.27 14.36 2.33
C VAL A 33 -11.64 14.18 3.81
N PRO A 34 -11.67 12.94 4.31
CA PRO A 34 -11.55 11.69 3.53
C PRO A 34 -12.77 11.51 2.62
N THR A 35 -12.69 10.54 1.71
CA THR A 35 -13.76 10.32 0.74
C THR A 35 -15.05 9.77 1.34
N THR A 36 -15.01 9.20 2.55
CA THR A 36 -16.18 8.65 3.24
C THR A 36 -16.21 9.01 4.73
N VAL A 37 -17.42 9.19 5.26
CA VAL A 37 -17.63 9.54 6.68
C VAL A 37 -17.23 8.43 7.65
N GLY A 38 -17.20 7.18 7.20
CA GLY A 38 -16.72 6.04 7.99
C GLY A 38 -15.27 6.18 8.39
N GLN A 39 -14.43 6.73 7.52
CA GLN A 39 -13.03 7.00 7.81
C GLN A 39 -12.87 8.06 8.90
N VAL A 40 -13.68 9.13 8.88
CA VAL A 40 -13.68 10.14 9.95
C VAL A 40 -14.09 9.51 11.28
N LYS A 41 -15.11 8.64 11.26
CA LYS A 41 -15.56 7.91 12.46
C LYS A 41 -14.43 7.06 13.03
N LEU A 42 -13.74 6.27 12.19
CA LEU A 42 -12.63 5.44 12.65
C LEU A 42 -11.45 6.29 13.14
N ALA A 43 -11.09 7.37 12.42
CA ALA A 43 -10.02 8.27 12.84
C ALA A 43 -10.26 8.84 14.24
N LYS A 44 -11.48 9.28 14.55
CA LYS A 44 -11.82 9.76 15.90
C LYS A 44 -11.83 8.66 16.96
N MET A 45 -12.14 7.41 16.58
CA MET A 45 -12.01 6.27 17.49
C MET A 45 -10.53 6.00 17.80
N VAL A 46 -9.66 6.02 16.77
CA VAL A 46 -8.22 5.85 16.91
C VAL A 46 -7.60 6.96 17.77
N GLU A 47 -7.96 8.21 17.53
CA GLU A 47 -7.53 9.36 18.37
C GLU A 47 -7.88 9.13 19.84
N LYS A 48 -9.14 8.77 20.11
CA LYS A 48 -9.60 8.49 21.48
C LYS A 48 -8.83 7.32 22.10
N ASP A 49 -8.67 6.21 21.37
CA ASP A 49 -7.99 5.02 21.88
C ASP A 49 -6.50 5.27 22.12
N LEU A 50 -5.84 6.15 21.34
CA LEU A 50 -4.47 6.61 21.61
C LEU A 50 -4.39 7.42 22.90
N HIS A 51 -5.34 8.32 23.16
CA HIS A 51 -5.41 9.04 24.44
C HIS A 51 -5.65 8.08 25.62
N ASP A 52 -6.58 7.14 25.46
CA ASP A 52 -6.86 6.12 26.50
C ASP A 52 -5.63 5.23 26.76
N LEU A 53 -4.80 4.99 25.73
CA LEU A 53 -3.54 4.26 25.86
C LEU A 53 -2.45 5.06 26.60
N GLY A 54 -2.48 6.40 26.52
CA GLY A 54 -1.50 7.29 27.14
C GLY A 54 -0.71 8.17 26.16
N ILE A 55 -1.06 8.18 24.87
CA ILE A 55 -0.45 9.06 23.86
C ILE A 55 -1.17 10.41 23.91
N ALA A 56 -0.64 11.32 24.72
CA ALA A 56 -1.33 12.55 25.12
C ALA A 56 -1.48 13.58 23.98
N ASP A 57 -0.58 13.59 23.00
CA ASP A 57 -0.56 14.52 21.88
C ASP A 57 -1.31 14.00 20.63
N ALA A 58 -1.92 12.81 20.73
CA ALA A 58 -2.68 12.23 19.62
C ALA A 58 -3.76 13.20 19.14
N LYS A 59 -3.80 13.46 17.82
CA LYS A 59 -4.72 14.44 17.25
C LYS A 59 -5.17 14.08 15.87
N TYR A 60 -6.49 14.13 15.64
CA TYR A 60 -7.10 14.10 14.33
C TYR A 60 -7.09 15.50 13.69
N GLU A 61 -6.50 15.62 12.51
CA GLU A 61 -6.46 16.87 11.74
C GLU A 61 -7.47 16.82 10.57
N PRO A 62 -8.57 17.59 10.65
CA PRO A 62 -9.61 17.54 9.62
C PRO A 62 -9.14 17.96 8.22
N GLU A 63 -8.12 18.80 8.11
CA GLU A 63 -7.63 19.31 6.82
C GLU A 63 -6.97 18.23 5.95
N ASN A 64 -6.30 17.27 6.57
CA ASN A 64 -5.64 16.15 5.90
C ASN A 64 -6.21 14.79 6.27
N SER A 65 -7.06 14.74 7.31
CA SER A 65 -7.71 13.54 7.86
C SER A 65 -6.76 12.48 8.43
N TYR A 66 -5.55 12.88 8.81
CA TYR A 66 -4.64 12.03 9.57
C TYR A 66 -4.88 12.13 11.08
N VAL A 67 -4.67 11.01 11.77
CA VAL A 67 -4.44 10.99 13.22
C VAL A 67 -2.95 10.83 13.43
N ILE A 68 -2.33 11.73 14.17
CA ILE A 68 -0.90 11.69 14.49
C ILE A 68 -0.72 11.70 15.99
N GLY A 69 0.20 10.89 16.50
CA GLY A 69 0.59 10.85 17.89
C GLY A 69 2.07 10.57 18.06
N SER A 70 2.60 10.83 19.26
CA SER A 70 4.01 10.66 19.58
C SER A 70 4.20 9.93 20.90
N LEU A 71 5.15 9.00 20.92
CA LEU A 71 5.76 8.49 22.15
C LEU A 71 7.09 9.23 22.33
N PRO A 72 7.20 10.16 23.29
CA PRO A 72 8.44 10.94 23.50
C PRO A 72 9.60 10.04 23.93
N SER A 73 10.80 10.37 23.47
CA SER A 73 12.04 9.68 23.85
C SER A 73 12.23 9.61 25.36
N ASN A 74 12.72 8.47 25.85
CA ASN A 74 13.24 8.30 27.20
C ASN A 74 14.77 8.13 27.22
N SER A 75 15.45 8.34 26.09
CA SER A 75 16.90 8.21 25.92
C SER A 75 17.59 9.57 26.03
N ASP A 76 18.81 9.57 26.60
CA ASP A 76 19.71 10.74 26.60
C ASP A 76 20.52 10.88 25.28
N LYS A 77 20.38 9.92 24.36
CA LYS A 77 21.04 9.94 23.05
C LYS A 77 20.31 10.87 22.09
N ASP A 78 21.05 11.54 21.21
CA ASP A 78 20.49 12.37 20.12
C ASP A 78 20.04 11.46 18.97
N LEU A 79 18.91 10.80 19.16
CA LEU A 79 18.32 9.86 18.21
C LEU A 79 17.33 10.59 17.31
N SER A 80 17.41 10.30 16.01
CA SER A 80 16.35 10.76 15.08
C SER A 80 15.03 10.05 15.37
N ALA A 81 13.92 10.76 15.15
CA ALA A 81 12.59 10.19 15.29
C ALA A 81 12.30 9.17 14.17
N ILE A 82 11.64 8.07 14.53
CA ILE A 82 11.16 7.03 13.59
C ILE A 82 9.64 7.10 13.49
N GLY A 83 9.10 6.92 12.26
CA GLY A 83 7.68 6.89 12.00
C GLY A 83 7.13 5.49 11.71
N PHE A 84 5.90 5.21 12.16
CA PHE A 84 5.11 4.05 11.76
C PHE A 84 3.73 4.50 11.30
N ILE A 85 3.29 3.99 10.17
CA ILE A 85 2.12 4.49 9.45
C ILE A 85 1.24 3.31 9.02
N ALA A 86 -0.08 3.47 9.19
CA ALA A 86 -1.08 2.54 8.69
C ALA A 86 -2.28 3.32 8.14
N HIS A 87 -3.00 2.75 7.18
CA HIS A 87 -4.19 3.43 6.66
C HIS A 87 -5.49 2.95 7.30
N LEU A 88 -6.51 3.79 7.22
CA LEU A 88 -7.80 3.56 7.87
C LEU A 88 -8.90 3.11 6.93
N ASP A 89 -8.77 3.43 5.63
CA ASP A 89 -9.76 3.00 4.65
C ASP A 89 -9.59 1.53 4.25
N THR A 90 -10.56 1.03 3.55
CA THR A 90 -10.54 -0.29 2.94
C THR A 90 -10.84 -0.20 1.45
N ALA A 91 -10.42 -1.24 0.72
CA ALA A 91 -10.56 -1.38 -0.71
C ALA A 91 -12.01 -1.30 -1.20
N ASP A 92 -12.16 -1.19 -2.53
CA ASP A 92 -13.44 -1.14 -3.23
C ASP A 92 -14.14 -2.51 -3.26
N TYR A 93 -14.53 -2.99 -2.08
CA TYR A 93 -15.34 -4.19 -1.88
C TYR A 93 -16.41 -3.94 -0.82
N ASN A 94 -17.42 -4.81 -0.72
CA ASN A 94 -18.46 -4.67 0.29
C ASN A 94 -17.86 -4.66 1.70
N ALA A 95 -18.09 -3.58 2.44
CA ALA A 95 -17.63 -3.35 3.81
C ALA A 95 -18.81 -3.00 4.77
N GLU A 96 -20.04 -3.32 4.36
CA GLU A 96 -21.22 -3.07 5.18
C GLU A 96 -21.45 -4.23 6.15
N ASN A 97 -21.53 -3.89 7.45
CA ASN A 97 -21.82 -4.84 8.51
C ASN A 97 -20.80 -6.00 8.59
N ILE A 98 -19.51 -5.67 8.58
CA ILE A 98 -18.42 -6.65 8.70
C ILE A 98 -18.57 -7.44 9.99
N GLN A 99 -18.55 -8.78 9.89
CA GLN A 99 -18.69 -9.73 11.00
C GLN A 99 -17.41 -10.56 11.13
N PRO A 100 -16.41 -10.10 11.89
CA PRO A 100 -15.20 -10.87 12.13
C PRO A 100 -15.52 -12.18 12.89
N GLN A 101 -14.98 -13.29 12.41
CA GLN A 101 -15.11 -14.61 13.02
C GLN A 101 -13.75 -15.08 13.52
N VAL A 102 -13.64 -15.39 14.82
CA VAL A 102 -12.39 -15.85 15.43
C VAL A 102 -12.36 -17.38 15.49
N HIS A 103 -11.33 -17.98 14.93
CA HIS A 103 -11.03 -19.41 14.96
C HIS A 103 -9.85 -19.66 15.91
N PRO A 104 -10.09 -20.03 17.18
CA PRO A 104 -9.10 -19.90 18.27
C PRO A 104 -7.94 -20.89 18.25
N ASN A 105 -7.89 -21.81 17.38
CA ASN A 105 -6.79 -22.75 17.22
C ASN A 105 -6.95 -23.44 15.86
N TYR A 106 -6.55 -22.69 14.83
CA TYR A 106 -6.71 -23.17 13.47
C TYR A 106 -5.98 -24.50 13.24
N ASP A 107 -6.69 -25.52 12.80
CA ASP A 107 -6.19 -26.88 12.68
C ASP A 107 -5.53 -27.21 11.33
N GLY A 108 -5.52 -26.27 10.40
CA GLY A 108 -4.99 -26.45 9.03
C GLY A 108 -6.01 -26.97 8.02
N GLY A 109 -7.26 -27.14 8.43
CA GLY A 109 -8.37 -27.56 7.58
C GLY A 109 -9.06 -26.42 6.84
N GLU A 110 -10.22 -26.72 6.28
CA GLU A 110 -11.08 -25.73 5.63
C GLU A 110 -11.88 -24.93 6.66
N ILE A 111 -11.98 -23.62 6.46
CA ILE A 111 -12.82 -22.73 7.26
C ILE A 111 -14.07 -22.40 6.46
N VAL A 112 -15.24 -22.81 6.93
CA VAL A 112 -16.52 -22.44 6.31
C VAL A 112 -16.86 -21.01 6.71
N LEU A 113 -16.74 -20.08 5.76
CA LEU A 113 -17.09 -18.67 5.96
C LEU A 113 -18.61 -18.47 5.92
N ASN A 114 -19.27 -19.07 4.93
CA ASN A 114 -20.70 -18.97 4.74
C ASN A 114 -21.26 -20.25 4.15
N ALA A 115 -22.01 -21.01 4.95
CA ALA A 115 -22.58 -22.30 4.53
C ALA A 115 -23.66 -22.15 3.46
N GLU A 116 -24.50 -21.12 3.54
CA GLU A 116 -25.59 -20.88 2.58
C GLU A 116 -25.06 -20.54 1.19
N LYS A 117 -23.96 -19.75 1.14
CA LYS A 117 -23.28 -19.36 -0.10
C LYS A 117 -22.22 -20.36 -0.54
N GLN A 118 -22.02 -21.43 0.20
CA GLN A 118 -20.97 -22.43 -0.02
C GLN A 118 -19.56 -21.81 -0.10
N MET A 119 -19.31 -20.77 0.68
CA MET A 119 -18.01 -20.10 0.71
C MET A 119 -17.12 -20.75 1.76
N VAL A 120 -15.97 -21.24 1.30
CA VAL A 120 -14.99 -21.94 2.12
C VAL A 120 -13.61 -21.34 1.87
N LEU A 121 -12.92 -20.94 2.93
CA LEU A 121 -11.51 -20.61 2.89
C LEU A 121 -10.71 -21.89 2.99
N SER A 122 -10.20 -22.37 1.86
CA SER A 122 -9.53 -23.67 1.74
C SER A 122 -8.01 -23.51 1.61
N PRO A 123 -7.20 -24.25 2.39
CA PRO A 123 -5.75 -24.25 2.23
C PRO A 123 -5.27 -24.93 0.94
N LYS A 124 -6.16 -25.54 0.16
CA LYS A 124 -5.87 -26.03 -1.20
C LYS A 124 -5.86 -24.90 -2.21
N GLU A 125 -6.80 -23.97 -2.06
CA GLU A 125 -6.94 -22.77 -2.90
C GLU A 125 -6.00 -21.65 -2.43
N PHE A 126 -5.88 -21.50 -1.11
CA PHE A 126 -5.04 -20.47 -0.44
C PHE A 126 -3.95 -21.14 0.42
N PRO A 127 -2.84 -21.62 -0.19
CA PRO A 127 -1.83 -22.43 0.52
C PRO A 127 -1.14 -21.71 1.69
N LEU A 128 -1.07 -20.39 1.66
CA LEU A 128 -0.45 -19.59 2.70
C LEU A 128 -1.18 -19.70 4.04
N LEU A 129 -2.47 -20.02 4.03
CA LEU A 129 -3.26 -20.27 5.24
C LEU A 129 -2.63 -21.34 6.15
N LYS A 130 -1.86 -22.28 5.59
CA LYS A 130 -1.16 -23.32 6.37
C LYS A 130 -0.09 -22.77 7.33
N HIS A 131 0.41 -21.57 7.10
CA HIS A 131 1.37 -20.94 7.99
C HIS A 131 0.76 -20.54 9.33
N TYR A 132 -0.57 -20.49 9.42
CA TYR A 132 -1.31 -20.06 10.60
C TYR A 132 -1.85 -21.21 11.46
N VAL A 133 -1.45 -22.46 11.18
CA VAL A 133 -1.84 -23.63 12.00
C VAL A 133 -1.42 -23.42 13.46
N GLY A 134 -2.37 -23.65 14.36
CA GLY A 134 -2.20 -23.43 15.80
C GLY A 134 -2.44 -22.00 16.27
N GLN A 135 -2.69 -21.06 15.36
CA GLN A 135 -2.93 -19.65 15.68
C GLN A 135 -4.42 -19.33 15.75
N ARG A 136 -4.72 -18.16 16.32
CA ARG A 136 -6.07 -17.58 16.35
C ARG A 136 -6.31 -16.83 15.06
N VAL A 137 -6.92 -17.48 14.09
CA VAL A 137 -7.23 -16.89 12.78
C VAL A 137 -8.55 -16.14 12.83
N ILE A 138 -8.58 -14.94 12.28
CA ILE A 138 -9.76 -14.09 12.17
C ILE A 138 -10.12 -13.97 10.69
N THR A 139 -11.37 -14.27 10.35
CA THR A 139 -11.91 -14.23 9.00
C THR A 139 -13.16 -13.36 8.93
N THR A 140 -13.69 -13.15 7.73
CA THR A 140 -15.04 -12.64 7.52
C THR A 140 -16.09 -13.76 7.62
N ASP A 141 -17.37 -13.39 7.50
CA ASP A 141 -18.48 -14.31 7.28
C ASP A 141 -18.75 -14.59 5.79
N GLY A 142 -17.83 -14.23 4.90
CA GLY A 142 -17.95 -14.41 3.46
C GLY A 142 -18.88 -13.41 2.74
N THR A 143 -19.44 -12.42 3.44
CA THR A 143 -20.33 -11.40 2.83
C THR A 143 -19.63 -10.09 2.55
N THR A 144 -18.52 -9.83 3.22
CA THR A 144 -17.72 -8.59 3.16
C THR A 144 -16.22 -8.92 3.07
N LEU A 145 -15.39 -7.90 2.84
CA LEU A 145 -13.98 -7.99 3.22
C LEU A 145 -13.85 -7.99 4.75
N LEU A 146 -12.63 -8.20 5.28
CA LEU A 146 -12.34 -8.13 6.72
C LEU A 146 -11.79 -6.77 7.15
N GLY A 147 -10.95 -6.15 6.31
CA GLY A 147 -10.23 -4.91 6.61
C GLY A 147 -8.94 -5.14 7.39
N ALA A 148 -8.33 -6.33 7.29
CA ALA A 148 -6.97 -6.57 7.81
C ALA A 148 -5.97 -5.63 7.14
N ASP A 149 -6.17 -5.36 5.89
CA ASP A 149 -5.59 -4.29 5.10
C ASP A 149 -6.41 -3.00 5.33
N ASP A 150 -5.94 -2.01 6.14
CA ASP A 150 -4.70 -2.08 6.95
C ASP A 150 -4.97 -1.88 8.47
N LYS A 151 -6.15 -2.27 8.94
CA LYS A 151 -6.50 -2.17 10.38
C LYS A 151 -5.68 -3.13 11.25
N ALA A 152 -5.06 -4.17 10.63
CA ALA A 152 -4.09 -5.03 11.32
C ALA A 152 -2.81 -4.24 11.65
N GLY A 153 -2.31 -3.44 10.71
CA GLY A 153 -1.19 -2.52 10.94
C GLY A 153 -1.53 -1.49 12.02
N VAL A 154 -2.74 -0.92 11.99
CA VAL A 154 -3.21 -0.01 13.05
C VAL A 154 -3.13 -0.69 14.43
N ALA A 155 -3.72 -1.89 14.58
CA ALA A 155 -3.73 -2.61 15.86
C ALA A 155 -2.31 -3.01 16.33
N ALA A 156 -1.43 -3.40 15.41
CA ALA A 156 -0.04 -3.73 15.71
C ALA A 156 0.74 -2.52 16.25
N ILE A 157 0.54 -1.32 15.68
CA ILE A 157 1.15 -0.08 16.20
C ILE A 157 0.71 0.17 17.65
N PHE A 158 -0.58 0.01 17.97
CA PHE A 158 -1.07 0.11 19.34
C PHE A 158 -0.39 -0.91 20.27
N GLY A 159 -0.20 -2.14 19.81
CA GLY A 159 0.52 -3.17 20.56
C GLY A 159 1.96 -2.77 20.89
N ALA A 160 2.68 -2.20 19.92
CA ALA A 160 4.05 -1.71 20.11
C ALA A 160 4.11 -0.51 21.08
N LEU A 161 3.19 0.45 20.95
CA LEU A 161 3.10 1.57 21.89
C LEU A 161 2.78 1.10 23.30
N LYS A 162 1.84 0.14 23.45
CA LYS A 162 1.51 -0.46 24.75
C LYS A 162 2.72 -1.11 25.40
N TYR A 163 3.54 -1.81 24.61
CA TYR A 163 4.77 -2.43 25.11
C TYR A 163 5.67 -1.40 25.78
N PHE A 164 6.03 -0.29 25.13
CA PHE A 164 6.87 0.75 25.71
C PHE A 164 6.25 1.40 26.95
N LEU A 165 4.95 1.68 26.92
CA LEU A 165 4.25 2.30 28.05
C LEU A 165 4.19 1.38 29.30
N THR A 166 4.27 0.07 29.10
CA THR A 166 4.31 -0.91 30.21
C THR A 166 5.72 -1.34 30.59
N HIS A 167 6.73 -1.00 29.78
CA HIS A 167 8.14 -1.28 30.02
C HIS A 167 8.97 0.01 29.97
N PRO A 168 8.79 0.92 30.94
CA PRO A 168 9.41 2.26 30.90
C PRO A 168 10.94 2.23 30.97
N ASP A 169 11.53 1.11 31.37
CA ASP A 169 12.99 0.91 31.43
C ASP A 169 13.59 0.53 30.05
N VAL A 170 12.76 0.25 29.06
CA VAL A 170 13.22 -0.01 27.69
C VAL A 170 13.54 1.32 27.03
N GLU A 171 14.82 1.52 26.71
CA GLU A 171 15.31 2.75 26.06
C GLU A 171 14.80 2.88 24.62
N HIS A 172 14.26 4.05 24.27
CA HIS A 172 13.80 4.38 22.91
C HIS A 172 13.96 5.87 22.60
N GLY A 173 14.11 6.20 21.31
CA GLY A 173 14.00 7.56 20.79
C GLY A 173 12.54 8.01 20.63
N ASP A 174 12.33 9.16 19.99
CA ASP A 174 10.99 9.61 19.61
C ASP A 174 10.38 8.66 18.59
N VAL A 175 9.18 8.14 18.90
CA VAL A 175 8.38 7.33 17.98
C VAL A 175 7.15 8.12 17.55
N LYS A 176 6.98 8.31 16.26
CA LYS A 176 5.83 8.98 15.66
C LYS A 176 4.91 7.94 15.03
N VAL A 177 3.62 8.10 15.21
CA VAL A 177 2.62 7.25 14.56
C VAL A 177 1.64 8.10 13.75
N ALA A 178 1.23 7.59 12.60
CA ALA A 178 0.25 8.26 11.76
C ALA A 178 -0.75 7.26 11.19
N PHE A 179 -2.02 7.63 11.18
CA PHE A 179 -3.09 6.83 10.64
C PHE A 179 -3.86 7.66 9.62
N GLY A 180 -3.86 7.22 8.36
CA GLY A 180 -4.27 8.03 7.21
C GLY A 180 -5.50 7.53 6.47
N PRO A 181 -6.12 8.42 5.67
CA PRO A 181 -7.28 8.10 4.86
C PRO A 181 -6.88 7.72 3.43
N ASP A 182 -7.84 7.13 2.67
CA ASP A 182 -7.87 7.07 1.21
C ASP A 182 -6.60 6.51 0.54
N GLU A 183 -5.90 5.58 1.21
CA GLU A 183 -4.73 4.88 0.66
C GLU A 183 -5.13 4.08 -0.57
N GLU A 184 -6.17 3.29 -0.49
CA GLU A 184 -6.67 2.33 -1.48
C GLU A 184 -7.06 2.95 -2.83
N ILE A 185 -7.21 4.26 -2.84
CA ILE A 185 -7.46 5.06 -4.04
C ILE A 185 -6.29 6.02 -4.37
N GLY A 186 -5.16 5.88 -3.68
CA GLY A 186 -3.92 6.63 -3.90
C GLY A 186 -4.04 8.12 -3.65
N ARG A 187 -4.86 8.56 -2.68
CA ARG A 187 -5.13 9.99 -2.42
C ARG A 187 -4.63 10.47 -1.07
N GLY A 188 -4.65 9.61 -0.04
CA GLY A 188 -4.38 10.01 1.34
C GLY A 188 -3.01 10.64 1.54
N ALA A 189 -1.95 9.96 1.18
CA ALA A 189 -0.58 10.39 1.41
C ALA A 189 -0.17 11.64 0.62
N LYS A 190 -0.94 12.05 -0.39
CA LYS A 190 -0.75 13.37 -1.04
C LYS A 190 -0.91 14.52 -0.05
N ARG A 191 -1.69 14.32 1.02
CA ARG A 191 -1.94 15.30 2.09
C ARG A 191 -1.18 15.00 3.37
N PHE A 192 -0.31 13.98 3.37
CA PHE A 192 0.50 13.63 4.53
C PHE A 192 1.33 14.84 4.99
N PRO A 193 1.24 15.23 6.28
CA PRO A 193 1.91 16.40 6.80
C PRO A 193 3.37 16.09 7.20
N ALA A 194 4.22 15.81 6.21
CA ALA A 194 5.58 15.32 6.41
C ALA A 194 6.44 16.22 7.31
N LYS A 195 6.27 17.55 7.19
CA LYS A 195 7.04 18.51 7.99
C LYS A 195 6.66 18.46 9.48
N GLU A 196 5.37 18.35 9.77
CA GLU A 196 4.83 18.24 11.13
C GLU A 196 5.11 16.87 11.72
N PHE A 197 5.07 15.82 10.91
CA PHE A 197 5.42 14.46 11.31
C PHE A 197 6.89 14.39 11.74
N GLY A 198 7.80 14.98 10.97
CA GLY A 198 9.16 15.33 11.41
C GLY A 198 10.04 14.14 11.74
N THR A 199 9.89 13.00 11.06
CA THR A 199 10.76 11.83 11.21
C THR A 199 11.87 11.82 10.17
N GLU A 200 13.01 11.18 10.47
CA GLU A 200 14.08 10.95 9.50
C GLU A 200 13.64 9.95 8.43
N PHE A 201 12.97 8.89 8.87
CA PHE A 201 12.37 7.86 8.02
C PHE A 201 11.13 7.26 8.70
N ALA A 202 10.38 6.48 7.96
CA ALA A 202 9.21 5.79 8.47
C ALA A 202 9.06 4.40 7.83
N TYR A 203 8.10 3.62 8.35
CA TYR A 203 7.64 2.39 7.74
C TYR A 203 6.11 2.43 7.66
N THR A 204 5.55 2.05 6.52
CA THR A 204 4.15 1.62 6.45
C THR A 204 4.05 0.16 6.90
N LEU A 205 2.92 -0.23 7.50
CA LEU A 205 2.66 -1.61 7.93
C LEU A 205 1.53 -2.20 7.09
N ASP A 206 1.74 -2.26 5.77
CA ASP A 206 0.71 -2.45 4.76
C ASP A 206 1.06 -3.57 3.77
N ASN A 207 1.74 -4.61 4.25
CA ASN A 207 2.05 -5.81 3.48
C ASN A 207 1.50 -7.05 4.19
N GLY A 208 1.59 -8.21 3.54
CA GLY A 208 1.00 -9.49 3.96
C GLY A 208 1.72 -10.19 5.11
N GLN A 209 2.32 -11.33 4.80
CA GLN A 209 2.84 -12.27 5.78
C GLN A 209 4.10 -11.81 6.52
N PRO A 210 4.32 -12.31 7.76
CA PRO A 210 5.54 -12.07 8.51
C PRO A 210 6.81 -12.35 7.71
N GLY A 211 7.73 -11.37 7.71
CA GLY A 211 8.99 -11.42 7.00
C GLY A 211 9.01 -10.65 5.67
N GLN A 212 7.87 -10.29 5.13
CA GLN A 212 7.82 -9.46 3.94
C GLN A 212 8.30 -8.03 4.22
N ILE A 213 9.09 -7.50 3.29
CA ILE A 213 9.51 -6.11 3.26
C ILE A 213 9.59 -5.66 1.81
N GLU A 214 9.02 -4.52 1.50
CA GLU A 214 9.05 -3.89 0.19
C GLU A 214 9.86 -2.60 0.27
N ALA A 215 11.00 -2.63 -0.41
CA ALA A 215 11.93 -1.51 -0.52
C ALA A 215 11.95 -0.90 -1.93
N GLU A 216 11.15 -1.45 -2.85
CA GLU A 216 10.98 -1.00 -4.23
C GLU A 216 9.51 -1.10 -4.64
N THR A 217 9.07 -0.11 -5.41
CA THR A 217 7.72 -0.05 -5.99
C THR A 217 7.83 0.28 -7.48
N PHE A 218 6.75 0.19 -8.22
CA PHE A 218 6.73 0.76 -9.56
C PHE A 218 6.91 2.30 -9.55
N ASN A 219 7.46 2.84 -10.65
CA ASN A 219 7.07 4.15 -11.16
C ASN A 219 5.77 3.96 -11.94
N ALA A 220 4.82 4.87 -11.79
CA ALA A 220 3.48 4.72 -12.34
C ALA A 220 2.96 5.97 -13.02
N SER A 221 2.38 5.78 -14.20
CA SER A 221 1.60 6.81 -14.91
C SER A 221 0.32 6.23 -15.47
N GLU A 222 -0.64 7.12 -15.65
CA GLU A 222 -1.76 6.96 -16.54
C GLU A 222 -1.54 7.79 -17.79
N ALA A 223 -1.97 7.30 -18.94
CA ALA A 223 -1.99 8.06 -20.18
C ALA A 223 -3.40 8.01 -20.81
N LYS A 224 -3.87 9.15 -21.29
CA LYS A 224 -5.11 9.29 -22.07
C LYS A 224 -4.75 9.75 -23.46
N ILE A 225 -5.25 9.05 -24.46
CA ILE A 225 -5.06 9.37 -25.86
C ILE A 225 -6.43 9.62 -26.48
N ASP A 226 -6.64 10.83 -26.97
CA ASP A 226 -7.85 11.20 -27.70
C ASP A 226 -7.50 11.39 -29.18
N ILE A 227 -8.29 10.77 -30.04
CA ILE A 227 -8.08 10.75 -31.50
C ILE A 227 -9.27 11.37 -32.16
N ARG A 228 -9.03 12.30 -33.11
CA ARG A 228 -10.06 12.95 -33.94
C ARG A 228 -9.95 12.49 -35.37
N GLY A 229 -10.96 11.77 -35.80
CA GLY A 229 -11.14 11.38 -37.21
C GLY A 229 -11.87 12.43 -38.04
N THR A 230 -12.13 12.08 -39.29
CA THR A 230 -13.04 12.79 -40.20
C THR A 230 -13.97 11.76 -40.79
N ALA A 231 -15.21 11.73 -40.32
CA ALA A 231 -16.23 10.80 -40.81
C ALA A 231 -16.95 11.39 -42.00
N VAL A 232 -16.99 10.65 -43.08
CA VAL A 232 -17.77 10.94 -44.32
C VAL A 232 -18.40 9.65 -44.83
N HIS A 233 -19.33 9.76 -45.77
CA HIS A 233 -19.91 8.57 -46.39
C HIS A 233 -18.82 7.68 -47.01
N PRO A 234 -18.81 6.37 -46.75
CA PRO A 234 -17.72 5.48 -47.20
C PRO A 234 -17.48 5.52 -48.73
N GLY A 235 -18.50 5.70 -49.49
CA GLY A 235 -18.40 5.84 -50.97
C GLY A 235 -17.67 7.10 -51.41
N ASP A 236 -17.64 8.16 -50.59
CA ASP A 236 -17.03 9.46 -50.86
C ASP A 236 -15.74 9.68 -50.04
N ALA A 237 -15.22 8.64 -49.43
CA ALA A 237 -14.15 8.71 -48.45
C ALA A 237 -12.75 8.99 -49.02
N TYR A 238 -12.55 8.80 -50.32
CA TYR A 238 -11.24 8.91 -50.97
C TYR A 238 -10.65 10.32 -50.76
N GLY A 239 -9.48 10.38 -50.12
CA GLY A 239 -8.78 11.64 -49.83
C GLY A 239 -9.44 12.55 -48.79
N LEU A 240 -10.58 12.15 -48.19
CA LEU A 240 -11.32 12.95 -47.20
C LEU A 240 -11.41 12.30 -45.82
N MET A 241 -11.66 10.99 -45.80
CA MET A 241 -11.85 10.28 -44.52
C MET A 241 -10.53 10.13 -43.78
N VAL A 242 -10.56 10.45 -42.49
CA VAL A 242 -9.56 10.02 -41.51
C VAL A 242 -10.26 9.14 -40.49
N ASN A 243 -9.94 7.87 -40.50
CA ASN A 243 -10.60 6.90 -39.62
C ASN A 243 -9.88 6.78 -38.28
N ALA A 244 -10.51 7.26 -37.19
CA ALA A 244 -9.94 7.21 -35.88
C ALA A 244 -9.71 5.77 -35.34
N VAL A 245 -10.51 4.78 -35.83
CA VAL A 245 -10.27 3.36 -35.49
C VAL A 245 -8.93 2.89 -36.04
N THR A 246 -8.60 3.31 -37.30
CA THR A 246 -7.31 2.96 -37.93
C THR A 246 -6.14 3.59 -37.16
N LEU A 247 -6.26 4.86 -36.77
CA LEU A 247 -5.23 5.53 -35.98
C LEU A 247 -5.05 4.89 -34.58
N ALA A 248 -6.15 4.52 -33.92
CA ALA A 248 -6.08 3.79 -32.63
C ALA A 248 -5.36 2.45 -32.80
N ASN A 249 -5.65 1.69 -33.84
CA ASN A 249 -4.94 0.45 -34.14
C ASN A 249 -3.45 0.67 -34.45
N GLU A 250 -3.10 1.76 -35.14
CA GLU A 250 -1.70 2.13 -35.41
C GLU A 250 -0.94 2.39 -34.08
N ILE A 251 -1.56 3.14 -33.16
CA ILE A 251 -0.98 3.38 -31.81
C ILE A 251 -0.77 2.07 -31.09
N MET A 252 -1.80 1.23 -30.97
CA MET A 252 -1.71 -0.06 -30.26
C MET A 252 -0.67 -0.99 -30.89
N SER A 253 -0.56 -0.98 -32.23
CA SER A 253 0.42 -1.81 -32.93
C SER A 253 1.86 -1.36 -32.75
N ALA A 254 2.07 -0.09 -32.39
CA ALA A 254 3.38 0.49 -32.11
C ALA A 254 3.85 0.28 -30.67
N LEU A 255 2.95 -0.14 -29.75
CA LEU A 255 3.32 -0.46 -28.36
C LEU A 255 4.14 -1.76 -28.28
N PRO A 256 5.03 -1.89 -27.29
CA PRO A 256 5.80 -3.12 -27.07
C PRO A 256 4.88 -4.32 -26.78
N LYS A 257 4.95 -5.36 -27.59
CA LYS A 257 4.05 -6.54 -27.50
C LYS A 257 4.38 -7.51 -26.37
N ASP A 258 5.60 -7.41 -25.83
CA ASP A 258 6.10 -8.27 -24.78
C ASP A 258 6.15 -7.59 -23.41
N GLU A 259 5.97 -6.27 -23.37
CA GLU A 259 5.89 -5.48 -22.14
C GLU A 259 4.42 -5.26 -21.75
N VAL A 260 3.71 -6.35 -21.48
CA VAL A 260 2.29 -6.38 -21.08
C VAL A 260 2.16 -7.18 -19.79
N PRO A 261 1.13 -6.93 -18.96
CA PRO A 261 1.00 -7.62 -17.66
C PRO A 261 1.00 -9.13 -17.76
N GLU A 262 0.38 -9.69 -18.82
CA GLU A 262 0.26 -11.13 -19.04
C GLU A 262 1.62 -11.82 -19.31
N LYS A 263 2.66 -11.04 -19.59
CA LYS A 263 4.02 -11.53 -19.88
C LYS A 263 5.06 -10.99 -18.89
N SER A 264 4.66 -10.15 -17.95
CA SER A 264 5.55 -9.44 -17.04
C SER A 264 5.50 -10.01 -15.62
N ARG A 265 6.66 -10.19 -15.00
CA ARG A 265 6.81 -10.66 -13.62
C ARG A 265 8.01 -10.00 -12.96
N ASP A 266 8.16 -10.22 -11.66
CA ASP A 266 9.30 -9.72 -10.87
C ASP A 266 9.52 -8.20 -11.10
N HIS A 267 10.72 -7.81 -11.52
CA HIS A 267 11.07 -6.41 -11.86
C HIS A 267 10.68 -5.97 -13.30
N GLN A 268 9.93 -6.78 -14.03
CA GLN A 268 9.52 -6.41 -15.38
C GLN A 268 8.33 -5.46 -15.34
N GLY A 269 8.48 -4.31 -16.02
CA GLY A 269 7.40 -3.35 -16.20
C GLY A 269 6.47 -3.71 -17.34
N PHE A 270 5.46 -2.87 -17.56
CA PHE A 270 4.48 -3.04 -18.64
C PHE A 270 3.81 -1.72 -19.05
N ILE A 271 3.24 -1.72 -20.25
CA ILE A 271 2.26 -0.75 -20.76
C ILE A 271 0.98 -1.53 -21.04
N LEU A 272 -0.12 -1.16 -20.37
CA LEU A 272 -1.42 -1.79 -20.53
C LEU A 272 -2.42 -0.78 -21.07
N VAL A 273 -3.07 -1.10 -22.20
CA VAL A 273 -4.29 -0.41 -22.64
C VAL A 273 -5.44 -0.98 -21.80
N THR A 274 -5.99 -0.19 -20.90
CA THR A 274 -7.02 -0.63 -19.94
C THR A 274 -8.42 -0.63 -20.57
N ASP A 275 -8.68 0.32 -21.46
CA ASP A 275 -9.91 0.38 -22.24
C ASP A 275 -9.72 1.20 -23.52
N MET A 276 -10.62 0.99 -24.47
CA MET A 276 -10.70 1.74 -25.71
C MET A 276 -12.14 1.86 -26.20
N THR A 277 -12.53 3.06 -26.60
CA THR A 277 -13.76 3.29 -27.37
C THR A 277 -13.39 3.93 -28.69
N ALA A 278 -14.00 3.49 -29.78
CA ALA A 278 -13.64 3.98 -31.11
C ALA A 278 -14.81 3.96 -32.11
N THR A 279 -14.91 5.03 -32.87
CA THR A 279 -15.74 5.20 -34.06
C THR A 279 -14.88 5.72 -35.22
N VAL A 280 -15.44 5.91 -36.40
CA VAL A 280 -14.71 6.56 -37.51
C VAL A 280 -14.33 8.00 -37.15
N GLY A 281 -15.21 8.70 -36.43
CA GLY A 281 -15.04 10.13 -36.11
C GLY A 281 -14.13 10.41 -34.89
N GLU A 282 -14.07 9.50 -33.94
CA GLU A 282 -13.30 9.70 -32.73
C GLU A 282 -12.88 8.36 -32.07
N ALA A 283 -11.79 8.37 -31.34
CA ALA A 283 -11.41 7.26 -30.45
C ALA A 283 -10.73 7.76 -29.21
N HIS A 284 -10.87 6.98 -28.11
CA HIS A 284 -10.30 7.26 -26.80
C HIS A 284 -9.63 5.99 -26.29
N LEU A 285 -8.37 6.09 -25.84
CA LEU A 285 -7.64 5.01 -25.22
C LEU A 285 -7.17 5.47 -23.84
N ASN A 286 -7.34 4.60 -22.83
CA ASN A 286 -6.73 4.77 -21.53
C ASN A 286 -5.64 3.71 -21.35
N LEU A 287 -4.48 4.15 -20.84
CA LEU A 287 -3.33 3.29 -20.63
C LEU A 287 -2.78 3.50 -19.22
N ILE A 288 -2.16 2.45 -18.69
CA ILE A 288 -1.30 2.55 -17.51
C ILE A 288 0.12 2.10 -17.88
N ILE A 289 1.10 2.80 -17.32
CA ILE A 289 2.52 2.53 -17.46
C ILE A 289 3.08 2.20 -16.09
N ARG A 290 3.75 1.07 -15.97
CA ARG A 290 4.36 0.59 -14.74
C ARG A 290 5.77 0.10 -15.03
N GLU A 291 6.77 0.61 -14.29
CA GLU A 291 8.18 0.24 -14.51
C GLU A 291 9.00 0.50 -13.25
N PHE A 292 9.87 -0.43 -12.86
CA PHE A 292 10.78 -0.24 -11.73
C PHE A 292 11.96 0.65 -12.09
N ASP A 293 12.59 0.41 -13.25
CA ASP A 293 13.72 1.21 -13.69
C ASP A 293 13.28 2.59 -14.17
N THR A 294 13.75 3.64 -13.49
CA THR A 294 13.38 5.02 -13.77
C THR A 294 13.79 5.48 -15.18
N GLN A 295 14.90 4.98 -15.72
CA GLN A 295 15.32 5.34 -17.08
C GLN A 295 14.42 4.67 -18.12
N LYS A 296 14.09 3.39 -17.92
CA LYS A 296 13.17 2.66 -18.79
C LYS A 296 11.76 3.25 -18.71
N TYR A 297 11.29 3.63 -17.52
CA TYR A 297 10.05 4.34 -17.33
C TYR A 297 9.98 5.62 -18.18
N ARG A 298 11.01 6.47 -18.11
CA ARG A 298 11.09 7.70 -18.92
C ARG A 298 11.12 7.40 -20.41
N ARG A 299 11.82 6.34 -20.83
CA ARG A 299 11.80 5.89 -22.24
C ARG A 299 10.40 5.45 -22.68
N ASN A 300 9.65 4.78 -21.82
CA ASN A 300 8.29 4.36 -22.11
C ASN A 300 7.35 5.57 -22.27
N LEU A 301 7.49 6.61 -21.45
CA LEU A 301 6.74 7.86 -21.61
C LEU A 301 7.14 8.57 -22.91
N ALA A 302 8.44 8.65 -23.21
CA ALA A 302 8.93 9.23 -24.46
C ALA A 302 8.45 8.47 -25.70
N LEU A 303 8.35 7.14 -25.64
CA LEU A 303 7.80 6.30 -26.71
C LEU A 303 6.35 6.69 -27.04
N LEU A 304 5.50 6.93 -26.04
CA LEU A 304 4.12 7.37 -26.27
C LEU A 304 4.08 8.70 -27.01
N HIS A 305 4.90 9.67 -26.64
CA HIS A 305 5.04 10.94 -27.37
C HIS A 305 5.49 10.71 -28.81
N GLN A 306 6.53 9.90 -29.03
CA GLN A 306 7.04 9.62 -30.38
C GLN A 306 5.99 8.94 -31.27
N ILE A 307 5.18 8.04 -30.74
CA ILE A 307 4.08 7.40 -31.50
C ILE A 307 3.05 8.44 -31.91
N VAL A 308 2.64 9.30 -30.99
CA VAL A 308 1.65 10.36 -31.25
C VAL A 308 2.18 11.38 -32.24
N ASP A 309 3.41 11.86 -32.07
CA ASP A 309 4.03 12.83 -32.97
C ASP A 309 4.15 12.28 -34.39
N ARG A 310 4.61 11.03 -34.57
CA ARG A 310 4.72 10.37 -35.86
C ARG A 310 3.37 10.29 -36.62
N ILE A 311 2.26 10.08 -35.88
CA ILE A 311 0.94 10.07 -36.46
C ILE A 311 0.52 11.50 -36.88
N ASN A 312 0.72 12.47 -35.99
CA ASN A 312 0.36 13.86 -36.23
C ASN A 312 1.13 14.47 -37.37
N ASP A 313 2.39 14.10 -37.59
CA ASP A 313 3.23 14.56 -38.72
C ASP A 313 2.69 14.18 -40.10
N GLN A 314 1.71 13.26 -40.17
CA GLN A 314 1.06 12.85 -41.42
C GLN A 314 -0.09 13.80 -41.80
N TYR A 315 -0.45 14.78 -40.99
CA TYR A 315 -1.61 15.63 -41.14
C TYR A 315 -1.26 17.12 -40.98
N ASP A 316 -1.99 17.99 -41.68
CA ASP A 316 -1.81 19.46 -41.56
C ASP A 316 -2.16 20.01 -40.16
N SER A 317 -2.96 19.26 -39.38
CA SER A 317 -3.30 19.60 -38.01
C SER A 317 -3.31 18.34 -37.13
N PRO A 318 -2.94 18.45 -35.86
CA PRO A 318 -2.89 17.30 -34.97
C PRO A 318 -4.21 16.54 -34.87
N ARG A 319 -4.15 15.23 -35.05
CA ARG A 319 -5.30 14.31 -34.97
C ARG A 319 -5.35 13.59 -33.64
N VAL A 320 -4.20 13.47 -32.97
CA VAL A 320 -4.02 12.73 -31.72
C VAL A 320 -3.51 13.65 -30.63
N SER A 321 -4.13 13.64 -29.47
CA SER A 321 -3.64 14.28 -28.26
C SER A 321 -3.29 13.24 -27.21
N LEU A 322 -2.21 13.49 -26.47
CA LEU A 322 -1.72 12.64 -25.39
C LEU A 322 -1.67 13.46 -24.11
N LYS A 323 -2.27 12.95 -23.05
CA LYS A 323 -2.15 13.48 -21.69
C LYS A 323 -1.60 12.39 -20.78
N ILE A 324 -0.43 12.63 -20.18
CA ILE A 324 0.18 11.75 -19.19
C ILE A 324 -0.01 12.36 -17.80
N ASN A 325 -0.41 11.53 -16.85
CA ASN A 325 -0.51 11.86 -15.44
C ASN A 325 0.40 10.92 -14.65
N GLU A 326 1.51 11.43 -14.14
CA GLU A 326 2.39 10.67 -13.26
C GLU A 326 1.71 10.50 -11.89
N GLN A 327 1.57 9.25 -11.44
CA GLN A 327 0.85 8.90 -10.22
C GLN A 327 1.79 8.85 -9.02
N TYR A 328 2.89 8.11 -9.14
CA TYR A 328 3.93 7.98 -8.11
C TYR A 328 5.25 7.50 -8.71
N GLN A 329 6.33 7.63 -7.93
CA GLN A 329 7.68 7.21 -8.29
C GLN A 329 8.11 6.02 -7.43
N ASN A 330 9.03 5.20 -7.93
CA ASN A 330 9.64 4.10 -7.21
C ASN A 330 10.36 4.60 -5.95
N ILE A 331 10.00 4.09 -4.78
CA ILE A 331 10.70 4.42 -3.53
C ILE A 331 12.14 3.91 -3.52
N GLY A 332 12.43 2.87 -4.31
CA GLY A 332 13.75 2.20 -4.34
C GLY A 332 14.89 3.13 -4.69
N ASP A 333 14.67 4.15 -5.53
CA ASP A 333 15.70 5.13 -5.88
C ASP A 333 16.15 5.95 -4.65
N THR A 334 15.23 6.23 -3.72
CA THR A 334 15.54 6.90 -2.45
C THR A 334 16.05 5.94 -1.39
N VAL A 335 15.38 4.80 -1.21
CA VAL A 335 15.72 3.80 -0.18
C VAL A 335 17.13 3.24 -0.38
N LYS A 336 17.57 3.03 -1.63
CA LYS A 336 18.96 2.61 -1.95
C LYS A 336 20.03 3.61 -1.52
N GLN A 337 19.68 4.88 -1.36
CA GLN A 337 20.59 5.91 -0.84
C GLN A 337 20.64 5.92 0.70
N HIS A 338 19.73 5.21 1.35
CA HIS A 338 19.60 5.09 2.80
C HIS A 338 19.45 3.61 3.20
N PRO A 339 20.45 2.75 2.91
CA PRO A 339 20.35 1.29 3.11
C PRO A 339 20.15 0.93 4.59
N TYR A 340 20.60 1.77 5.52
CA TYR A 340 20.38 1.62 6.95
C TYR A 340 18.91 1.31 7.30
N ILE A 341 17.95 1.97 6.63
CA ILE A 341 16.52 1.83 6.94
C ILE A 341 16.05 0.37 6.71
N VAL A 342 16.45 -0.23 5.60
CA VAL A 342 16.10 -1.62 5.30
C VAL A 342 16.92 -2.59 6.13
N ASN A 343 18.22 -2.34 6.30
CA ASN A 343 19.11 -3.18 7.10
C ASN A 343 18.65 -3.26 8.55
N LEU A 344 18.17 -2.15 9.13
CA LEU A 344 17.59 -2.10 10.48
C LEU A 344 16.43 -3.09 10.64
N ALA A 345 15.48 -3.10 9.70
CA ALA A 345 14.35 -4.05 9.71
C ALA A 345 14.82 -5.50 9.50
N LEU A 346 15.77 -5.73 8.57
CA LEU A 346 16.31 -7.07 8.30
C LEU A 346 17.08 -7.63 9.50
N ASN A 347 17.87 -6.81 10.20
CA ASN A 347 18.57 -7.19 11.41
C ASN A 347 17.56 -7.65 12.48
N VAL A 348 16.48 -6.90 12.66
CA VAL A 348 15.40 -7.27 13.57
C VAL A 348 14.74 -8.59 13.17
N TYR A 349 14.43 -8.78 11.88
CA TYR A 349 13.88 -10.06 11.40
C TYR A 349 14.80 -11.23 11.75
N HIS A 350 16.10 -11.12 11.46
CA HIS A 350 17.07 -12.15 11.80
C HIS A 350 17.15 -12.42 13.31
N GLN A 351 17.16 -11.39 14.13
CA GLN A 351 17.19 -11.51 15.60
C GLN A 351 15.94 -12.20 16.14
N LEU A 352 14.79 -12.00 15.52
CA LEU A 352 13.51 -12.62 15.89
C LEU A 352 13.28 -13.99 15.23
N GLY A 353 14.24 -14.49 14.45
CA GLY A 353 14.09 -15.76 13.73
C GLY A 353 13.06 -15.70 12.62
N ILE A 354 12.74 -14.51 12.11
CA ILE A 354 11.86 -14.30 10.96
C ILE A 354 12.71 -14.38 9.70
N THR A 355 12.31 -15.22 8.74
CA THR A 355 12.99 -15.28 7.44
C THR A 355 12.57 -14.09 6.59
N PRO A 356 13.49 -13.20 6.20
CA PRO A 356 13.15 -12.07 5.34
C PRO A 356 12.70 -12.51 3.96
N SER A 357 11.70 -11.83 3.43
CA SER A 357 11.25 -11.92 2.04
C SER A 357 11.24 -10.50 1.46
N ILE A 358 12.31 -10.16 0.75
CA ILE A 358 12.43 -8.86 0.09
C ILE A 358 11.89 -9.03 -1.33
N THR A 359 10.74 -8.45 -1.59
CA THR A 359 10.07 -8.52 -2.89
C THR A 359 9.79 -7.13 -3.44
N PRO A 360 9.96 -6.93 -4.76
CA PRO A 360 9.54 -5.68 -5.37
C PRO A 360 8.00 -5.62 -5.37
N PHE A 361 7.44 -4.52 -4.90
CA PHE A 361 6.00 -4.33 -4.96
C PHE A 361 5.56 -3.85 -6.34
N ARG A 362 4.73 -4.63 -7.00
CA ARG A 362 4.21 -4.33 -8.36
C ARG A 362 2.99 -3.39 -8.30
N GLY A 363 3.04 -2.41 -7.44
CA GLY A 363 2.05 -1.39 -7.17
C GLY A 363 2.68 -0.17 -6.52
N GLY A 364 1.90 0.59 -5.78
CA GLY A 364 2.33 1.70 -4.96
C GLY A 364 1.54 1.71 -3.65
N THR A 365 2.16 2.25 -2.60
CA THR A 365 1.59 2.44 -1.26
C THR A 365 1.65 3.92 -0.87
N ASP A 366 1.09 4.25 0.28
CA ASP A 366 1.30 5.57 0.89
C ASP A 366 2.79 5.94 1.02
N GLY A 367 3.65 4.94 1.19
CA GLY A 367 5.11 5.10 1.24
C GLY A 367 5.69 5.83 0.03
N ASN A 368 5.09 5.69 -1.16
CA ASN A 368 5.53 6.40 -2.36
C ASN A 368 5.39 7.92 -2.21
N ALA A 369 4.21 8.39 -1.82
CA ALA A 369 3.95 9.82 -1.67
C ALA A 369 4.70 10.41 -0.46
N ILE A 370 4.86 9.64 0.61
CA ILE A 370 5.59 10.06 1.82
C ILE A 370 7.09 10.15 1.52
N THR A 371 7.66 9.18 0.81
CA THR A 371 9.06 9.22 0.34
C THR A 371 9.31 10.42 -0.58
N ALA A 372 8.38 10.72 -1.49
CA ALA A 372 8.48 11.91 -2.35
C ALA A 372 8.46 13.24 -1.58
N LYS A 373 7.96 13.23 -0.34
CA LYS A 373 7.97 14.39 0.58
C LYS A 373 9.22 14.45 1.47
N GLY A 374 10.19 13.56 1.25
CA GLY A 374 11.49 13.57 1.91
C GLY A 374 11.60 12.66 3.14
N ILE A 375 10.65 11.76 3.37
CA ILE A 375 10.72 10.75 4.43
C ILE A 375 10.77 9.37 3.77
N PRO A 376 11.97 8.74 3.61
CA PRO A 376 12.08 7.41 3.06
C PRO A 376 11.19 6.42 3.83
N THR A 377 10.28 5.74 3.13
CA THR A 377 9.24 4.92 3.78
C THR A 377 9.06 3.59 3.05
N PRO A 378 9.86 2.56 3.37
CA PRO A 378 9.59 1.19 2.94
C PRO A 378 8.36 0.61 3.66
N ASN A 379 7.84 -0.52 3.13
CA ASN A 379 6.65 -1.17 3.61
C ASN A 379 6.97 -2.49 4.31
N LEU A 380 6.44 -2.67 5.51
CA LEU A 380 6.54 -3.89 6.33
C LEU A 380 5.21 -4.65 6.33
N PHE A 381 5.24 -5.90 6.78
CA PHE A 381 4.06 -6.73 6.90
C PHE A 381 3.10 -6.29 8.02
N ASN A 382 1.81 -6.57 7.85
CA ASN A 382 0.77 -6.41 8.86
C ASN A 382 0.26 -7.75 9.43
N GLY A 383 0.55 -8.85 8.74
CA GLY A 383 0.21 -10.21 9.15
C GLY A 383 -1.08 -10.77 8.54
N GLY A 384 -1.74 -10.04 7.64
CA GLY A 384 -2.93 -10.48 6.91
C GLY A 384 -2.63 -11.10 5.56
N ASP A 385 -3.66 -11.64 4.92
CA ASP A 385 -3.61 -12.23 3.58
C ASP A 385 -4.96 -12.14 2.86
N ASN A 386 -4.94 -12.44 1.55
CA ASN A 386 -6.13 -12.45 0.67
C ASN A 386 -6.93 -11.14 0.72
N PHE A 387 -6.23 -10.02 0.75
CA PHE A 387 -6.82 -8.68 0.83
C PHE A 387 -7.84 -8.39 -0.27
N HIS A 388 -8.66 -7.36 -0.06
CA HIS A 388 -9.63 -6.81 -1.02
C HIS A 388 -10.80 -7.74 -1.35
N GLY A 389 -11.12 -8.71 -0.47
CA GLY A 389 -12.22 -9.64 -0.74
C GLY A 389 -12.69 -10.45 0.46
N PRO A 390 -13.66 -11.34 0.23
CA PRO A 390 -14.32 -12.11 1.32
C PRO A 390 -13.47 -13.25 1.87
N TYR A 391 -12.34 -13.55 1.27
CA TYR A 391 -11.39 -14.58 1.73
C TYR A 391 -10.25 -14.00 2.56
N GLU A 392 -10.33 -12.71 2.88
CA GLU A 392 -9.35 -12.02 3.69
C GLU A 392 -9.29 -12.59 5.11
N TYR A 393 -8.09 -12.74 5.65
CA TYR A 393 -7.86 -13.22 7.01
C TYR A 393 -6.58 -12.64 7.60
N VAL A 394 -6.49 -12.71 8.93
CA VAL A 394 -5.30 -12.36 9.72
C VAL A 394 -5.26 -13.23 10.96
N SER A 395 -4.11 -13.37 11.61
CA SER A 395 -4.06 -14.00 12.94
C SER A 395 -3.64 -13.01 14.01
N THR A 396 -4.11 -13.27 15.24
CA THR A 396 -3.72 -12.50 16.43
C THR A 396 -2.21 -12.58 16.64
N GLU A 397 -1.62 -13.75 16.46
CA GLU A 397 -0.18 -13.99 16.61
C GLU A 397 0.63 -13.24 15.54
N ALA A 398 0.15 -13.18 14.30
CA ALA A 398 0.82 -12.43 13.23
C ALA A 398 0.80 -10.92 13.50
N MET A 399 -0.34 -10.36 13.91
CA MET A 399 -0.43 -8.94 14.33
C MET A 399 0.47 -8.65 15.55
N THR A 400 0.52 -9.58 16.52
CA THR A 400 1.41 -9.46 17.67
C THR A 400 2.89 -9.51 17.25
N LYS A 401 3.22 -10.35 16.28
CA LYS A 401 4.56 -10.41 15.69
C LYS A 401 4.93 -9.09 14.99
N THR A 402 3.98 -8.46 14.29
CA THR A 402 4.17 -7.13 13.71
C THR A 402 4.44 -6.09 14.79
N ALA A 403 3.68 -6.08 15.90
CA ALA A 403 3.93 -5.20 17.03
C ALA A 403 5.32 -5.43 17.66
N GLN A 404 5.76 -6.69 17.76
CA GLN A 404 7.11 -7.04 18.21
C GLN A 404 8.17 -6.47 17.27
N VAL A 405 8.01 -6.63 15.95
CA VAL A 405 8.95 -6.08 14.95
C VAL A 405 9.04 -4.57 15.06
N VAL A 406 7.92 -3.86 15.17
CA VAL A 406 7.89 -2.40 15.34
C VAL A 406 8.70 -1.97 16.55
N SER A 407 8.45 -2.56 17.71
CA SER A 407 9.17 -2.19 18.94
C SER A 407 10.64 -2.60 18.92
N GLU A 408 11.00 -3.73 18.31
CA GLU A 408 12.40 -4.14 18.17
C GLU A 408 13.17 -3.27 17.18
N ILE A 409 12.53 -2.76 16.11
CA ILE A 409 13.14 -1.75 15.21
C ILE A 409 13.50 -0.49 16.02
N VAL A 410 12.61 -0.01 16.85
CA VAL A 410 12.86 1.17 17.71
C VAL A 410 14.03 0.91 18.67
N GLN A 411 14.09 -0.26 19.29
CA GLN A 411 15.19 -0.64 20.18
C GLN A 411 16.52 -0.84 19.45
N GLU A 412 16.48 -1.45 18.23
CA GLU A 412 17.68 -1.65 17.43
C GLU A 412 18.26 -0.32 16.97
N HIS A 413 17.40 0.67 16.63
CA HIS A 413 17.84 2.03 16.32
C HIS A 413 18.63 2.67 17.46
N VAL A 414 18.25 2.39 18.71
CA VAL A 414 19.00 2.82 19.92
C VAL A 414 20.33 2.07 20.05
N ARG A 415 20.35 0.76 19.79
CA ARG A 415 21.54 -0.10 19.87
C ARG A 415 22.58 0.28 18.83
N GLU A 416 22.13 0.60 17.62
CA GLU A 416 22.98 1.02 16.50
C GLU A 416 23.34 2.51 16.54
N TYR A 417 23.04 3.23 17.62
CA TYR A 417 23.37 4.65 17.74
C TYR A 417 24.87 4.91 17.48
N GLY A 418 25.15 5.71 16.42
CA GLY A 418 26.50 6.03 15.97
C GLY A 418 27.19 4.95 15.11
N HIS A 419 26.52 3.82 14.80
CA HIS A 419 27.06 2.68 14.05
C HIS A 419 26.05 2.13 13.04
N ARG A 420 25.50 2.99 12.18
CA ARG A 420 24.50 2.59 11.19
C ARG A 420 25.13 1.67 10.13
N ASP A 421 24.44 0.56 9.83
CA ASP A 421 24.82 -0.33 8.71
C ASP A 421 24.36 0.26 7.37
N GLU A 422 25.29 0.89 6.67
CA GLU A 422 25.08 1.48 5.33
C GLU A 422 25.49 0.50 4.20
N SER A 423 25.61 -0.78 4.48
CA SER A 423 25.89 -1.79 3.46
C SER A 423 24.75 -1.87 2.46
N PRO A 424 25.02 -1.96 1.14
CA PRO A 424 23.98 -2.08 0.12
C PRO A 424 23.05 -3.26 0.38
N VAL A 425 21.76 -3.03 0.36
CA VAL A 425 20.76 -4.08 0.50
C VAL A 425 20.81 -4.99 -0.73
N LYS A 426 20.93 -6.29 -0.51
CA LYS A 426 20.81 -7.29 -1.59
C LYS A 426 19.32 -7.51 -1.86
N LEU A 427 18.82 -6.86 -2.90
CA LEU A 427 17.49 -7.11 -3.44
C LEU A 427 17.57 -8.38 -4.29
N ASN A 428 16.77 -9.39 -3.98
CA ASN A 428 16.75 -10.68 -4.67
C ASN A 428 16.03 -10.60 -6.02
#